data_0e7b6bd692781bbe66d8731093517876
#
_entry.id   0e7b6bd692781bbe66d8731093517876
#
_cell.length_a   1.000
_cell.length_b   1.000
_cell.length_c   1.000
_cell.angle_alpha   90.00
_cell.angle_beta   90.00
_cell.angle_gamma   90.00
#
_symmetry.space_group_name_H-M   'P 1'
#
loop_
_entity.id
_entity.type
_entity.pdbx_description
1 polymer ?
#
loop_
_entity_poly.entity_id
_entity_poly.type
_entity_poly.pdbx_seq_one_letter_code
_entity_poly.pdbx_strand_id
1 'polypeptide(L)'
;GTYLRLQEMLDHYGFTEQPLEFSQEYLYINRQNRTPNAKKTKALIDQLELDEDDLDKEKLISVRTFINIVSLISLCETNGEKIVLNLLLLLIVTGLRSTEAILLKTDALIKHPILDPVTKEHLTLDSKKQYTLGIQYHGAKGAGFRTHWVEPLSANLVETIFQSVL
;
A
#
# COMPACT_ATOMS: atom_id res chain seq x y z
N GLY A 1 16.48 -1.48 21.33
CA GLY A 1 15.28 -2.12 20.90
C GLY A 1 14.71 -3.10 21.89
N THR A 2 13.81 -3.92 21.43
CA THR A 2 13.01 -4.87 22.23
C THR A 2 13.87 -5.86 23.03
N TYR A 3 14.97 -6.32 22.46
CA TYR A 3 15.89 -7.26 23.14
C TYR A 3 16.64 -6.67 24.33
N LEU A 4 17.06 -5.41 24.25
CA LEU A 4 17.70 -4.72 25.39
C LEU A 4 16.72 -4.54 26.56
N ARG A 5 15.47 -4.18 26.27
CA ARG A 5 14.43 -4.06 27.30
C ARG A 5 14.09 -5.41 27.95
N LEU A 6 14.09 -6.49 27.14
CA LEU A 6 13.89 -7.84 27.67
C LEU A 6 15.05 -8.26 28.59
N GLN A 7 16.28 -7.98 28.19
CA GLN A 7 17.47 -8.23 29.02
C GLN A 7 17.39 -7.46 30.33
N GLU A 8 17.18 -6.14 30.29
CA GLU A 8 17.04 -5.28 31.45
C GLU A 8 15.93 -5.79 32.40
N MET A 9 14.82 -6.26 31.84
CA MET A 9 13.69 -6.81 32.61
C MET A 9 14.07 -8.14 33.26
N LEU A 10 14.71 -9.05 32.55
CA LEU A 10 15.14 -10.36 33.07
C LEU A 10 16.18 -10.21 34.19
N ASP A 11 17.14 -9.30 34.01
CA ASP A 11 18.17 -8.99 35.01
C ASP A 11 17.57 -8.28 36.24
N HIS A 12 16.64 -7.34 36.02
CA HIS A 12 15.97 -6.61 37.09
C HIS A 12 15.12 -7.52 38.01
N TYR A 13 14.45 -8.50 37.42
CA TYR A 13 13.61 -9.45 38.19
C TYR A 13 14.36 -10.70 38.64
N GLY A 14 15.66 -10.80 38.38
CA GLY A 14 16.48 -11.92 38.86
C GLY A 14 16.10 -13.27 38.24
N PHE A 15 15.59 -13.28 37.01
CA PHE A 15 15.25 -14.52 36.29
C PHE A 15 16.48 -15.23 35.73
N THR A 16 17.66 -14.61 35.80
CA THR A 16 18.92 -15.18 35.30
C THR A 16 19.93 -15.18 36.45
N GLU A 17 20.67 -16.29 36.62
CA GLU A 17 21.74 -16.38 37.61
C GLU A 17 22.95 -15.51 37.26
N GLN A 18 23.10 -15.16 35.97
CA GLN A 18 24.15 -14.26 35.47
C GLN A 18 23.50 -13.27 34.49
N PRO A 19 24.01 -12.02 34.43
CA PRO A 19 23.52 -11.03 33.48
C PRO A 19 23.64 -11.54 32.05
N LEU A 20 22.58 -11.40 31.27
CA LEU A 20 22.58 -11.77 29.86
C LEU A 20 23.39 -10.72 29.07
N GLU A 21 24.59 -11.01 28.68
CA GLU A 21 25.35 -10.17 27.75
C GLU A 21 24.95 -10.47 26.30
N PHE A 22 24.00 -9.71 25.77
CA PHE A 22 23.77 -9.69 24.32
C PHE A 22 24.90 -8.91 23.65
N SER A 23 25.64 -9.59 22.76
CA SER A 23 26.73 -8.98 22.01
C SER A 23 26.17 -7.75 21.23
N GLN A 24 26.74 -6.59 21.54
CA GLN A 24 26.44 -5.35 20.82
C GLN A 24 26.81 -5.44 19.33
N GLU A 25 27.72 -6.36 18.97
CA GLU A 25 28.09 -6.70 17.60
C GLU A 25 26.90 -7.09 16.73
N TYR A 26 25.96 -7.88 17.26
CA TYR A 26 24.75 -8.28 16.52
C TYR A 26 23.84 -7.09 16.19
N LEU A 27 23.73 -6.13 17.10
CA LEU A 27 22.99 -4.90 16.89
C LEU A 27 23.71 -3.99 15.88
N TYR A 28 25.03 -3.99 15.88
CA TYR A 28 25.85 -3.22 14.95
C TYR A 28 25.78 -3.80 13.53
N ILE A 29 25.87 -5.11 13.37
CA ILE A 29 25.72 -5.82 12.09
C ILE A 29 24.31 -5.58 11.49
N ASN A 30 23.26 -5.66 12.30
CA ASN A 30 21.90 -5.36 11.85
C ASN A 30 21.70 -3.87 11.47
N ARG A 31 22.41 -2.96 12.12
CA ARG A 31 22.43 -1.54 11.74
C ARG A 31 23.17 -1.34 10.42
N GLN A 32 24.33 -1.97 10.24
CA GLN A 32 25.07 -1.89 8.97
C GLN A 32 24.32 -2.50 7.80
N ASN A 33 23.57 -3.59 7.99
CA ASN A 33 22.76 -4.21 6.95
C ASN A 33 21.54 -3.37 6.54
N ARG A 34 21.05 -2.45 7.39
CA ARG A 34 20.02 -1.47 7.04
C ARG A 34 20.56 -0.25 6.28
N THR A 35 21.84 0.07 6.44
CA THR A 35 22.49 1.23 5.83
C THR A 35 22.62 1.17 4.29
N PRO A 36 22.77 -0.02 3.61
CA PRO A 36 22.86 -0.07 2.15
C PRO A 36 21.62 0.44 1.45
N ASN A 37 20.44 0.19 2.01
CA ASN A 37 19.18 0.67 1.42
C ASN A 37 19.04 2.19 1.58
N ALA A 38 19.40 2.75 2.73
CA ALA A 38 19.40 4.18 2.96
C ALA A 38 20.40 4.91 2.03
N LYS A 39 21.60 4.34 1.84
CA LYS A 39 22.62 4.88 0.90
C LYS A 39 22.15 4.82 -0.56
N LYS A 40 21.50 3.71 -0.96
CA LYS A 40 20.94 3.59 -2.33
C LYS A 40 19.81 4.57 -2.55
N THR A 41 18.93 4.75 -1.57
CA THR A 41 17.84 5.72 -1.63
C THR A 41 18.39 7.14 -1.71
N LYS A 42 19.42 7.48 -0.90
CA LYS A 42 20.06 8.79 -0.96
C LYS A 42 20.71 9.04 -2.32
N ALA A 43 21.48 8.10 -2.85
CA ALA A 43 22.08 8.20 -4.17
C ALA A 43 21.03 8.38 -5.30
N LEU A 44 19.86 7.75 -5.17
CA LEU A 44 18.75 7.91 -6.10
C LEU A 44 18.11 9.30 -6.00
N ILE A 45 17.95 9.82 -4.79
CA ILE A 45 17.44 11.18 -4.52
C ILE A 45 18.37 12.21 -5.12
N ASP A 46 19.68 12.08 -4.88
CA ASP A 46 20.72 12.96 -5.45
C ASP A 46 20.73 12.89 -6.98
N GLN A 47 20.56 11.69 -7.56
CA GLN A 47 20.50 11.49 -9.00
C GLN A 47 19.25 12.10 -9.67
N LEU A 48 18.13 12.14 -8.93
CA LEU A 48 16.85 12.69 -9.42
C LEU A 48 16.69 14.18 -9.06
N GLU A 49 17.70 14.81 -8.46
CA GLU A 49 17.66 16.21 -8.01
C GLU A 49 16.43 16.54 -7.15
N LEU A 50 16.01 15.57 -6.32
CA LEU A 50 14.88 15.73 -5.42
C LEU A 50 15.32 16.41 -4.13
N ASP A 51 14.54 17.37 -3.67
CA ASP A 51 14.83 18.09 -2.43
C ASP A 51 14.57 17.19 -1.21
N GLU A 52 15.61 16.92 -0.40
CA GLU A 52 15.50 16.06 0.80
C GLU A 52 14.45 16.60 1.79
N ASP A 53 14.30 17.91 1.88
CA ASP A 53 13.34 18.58 2.76
C ASP A 53 11.88 18.38 2.34
N ASP A 54 11.61 18.22 1.06
CA ASP A 54 10.27 17.96 0.54
C ASP A 54 9.85 16.49 0.72
N LEU A 55 10.79 15.56 0.70
CA LEU A 55 10.53 14.12 0.89
C LEU A 55 10.15 13.76 2.33
N ASP A 56 10.66 14.50 3.32
CA ASP A 56 10.34 14.29 4.73
C ASP A 56 9.01 14.94 5.15
N LYS A 57 8.56 15.98 4.45
CA LYS A 57 7.34 16.73 4.78
C LYS A 57 6.07 16.12 4.17
N GLU A 58 6.15 15.55 2.97
CA GLU A 58 4.98 15.00 2.29
C GLU A 58 5.13 13.49 2.05
N LYS A 59 4.57 12.70 2.96
CA LYS A 59 4.37 11.25 2.74
C LYS A 59 3.27 10.94 1.73
N LEU A 60 2.60 11.96 1.20
CA LEU A 60 1.51 11.86 0.26
C LEU A 60 1.98 12.25 -1.14
N ILE A 61 1.48 11.51 -2.13
CA ILE A 61 1.74 11.83 -3.54
C ILE A 61 1.03 13.15 -3.88
N SER A 62 1.74 14.09 -4.50
CA SER A 62 1.15 15.36 -4.92
C SER A 62 0.09 15.13 -6.00
N VAL A 63 -0.92 16.00 -6.06
CA VAL A 63 -1.96 15.99 -7.12
C VAL A 63 -1.31 16.07 -8.50
N ARG A 64 -0.26 16.86 -8.65
CA ARG A 64 0.48 16.98 -9.91
C ARG A 64 1.11 15.65 -10.32
N THR A 65 1.74 14.94 -9.38
CA THR A 65 2.33 13.61 -9.62
C THR A 65 1.25 12.61 -10.03
N PHE A 66 0.11 12.62 -9.35
CA PHE A 66 -1.03 11.77 -9.69
C PHE A 66 -1.53 12.02 -11.12
N ILE A 67 -1.75 13.28 -11.50
CA ILE A 67 -2.17 13.66 -12.86
C ILE A 67 -1.12 13.23 -13.89
N ASN A 68 0.16 13.39 -13.60
CA ASN A 68 1.23 12.96 -14.50
C ASN A 68 1.20 11.45 -14.74
N ILE A 69 0.98 10.64 -13.69
CA ILE A 69 0.86 9.17 -13.84
C ILE A 69 -0.33 8.81 -14.73
N VAL A 70 -1.50 9.44 -14.52
CA VAL A 70 -2.69 9.23 -15.37
C VAL A 70 -2.39 9.59 -16.84
N SER A 71 -1.70 10.71 -17.05
CA SER A 71 -1.33 11.15 -18.41
C SER A 71 -0.34 10.20 -19.09
N LEU A 72 0.62 9.63 -18.34
CA LEU A 72 1.60 8.70 -18.86
C LEU A 72 0.96 7.40 -19.38
N ILE A 73 -0.16 6.95 -18.80
CA ILE A 73 -0.86 5.75 -19.29
C ILE A 73 -1.29 5.89 -20.75
N SER A 74 -1.71 7.10 -21.16
CA SER A 74 -2.12 7.36 -22.54
C SER A 74 -0.93 7.37 -23.54
N LEU A 75 0.28 7.52 -23.01
CA LEU A 75 1.51 7.55 -23.81
C LEU A 75 2.23 6.19 -23.87
N CYS A 76 1.74 5.19 -23.11
CA CYS A 76 2.35 3.86 -23.10
C CYS A 76 2.22 3.17 -24.45
N GLU A 77 3.31 2.65 -24.95
CA GLU A 77 3.36 1.90 -26.22
C GLU A 77 3.08 0.41 -26.01
N THR A 78 3.48 -0.13 -24.85
CA THR A 78 3.35 -1.55 -24.54
C THR A 78 2.27 -1.83 -23.50
N ASN A 79 1.65 -3.01 -23.58
CA ASN A 79 0.70 -3.45 -22.55
C ASN A 79 1.37 -3.62 -21.18
N GLY A 80 2.65 -4.00 -21.12
CA GLY A 80 3.38 -4.12 -19.87
C GLY A 80 3.49 -2.80 -19.13
N GLU A 81 3.83 -1.71 -19.84
CA GLU A 81 3.86 -0.36 -19.26
C GLU A 81 2.50 0.06 -18.73
N LYS A 82 1.43 -0.17 -19.50
CA LYS A 82 0.07 0.12 -19.08
C LYS A 82 -0.31 -0.62 -17.81
N ILE A 83 0.01 -1.91 -17.71
CA ILE A 83 -0.26 -2.72 -16.51
C ILE A 83 0.47 -2.15 -15.30
N VAL A 84 1.76 -1.83 -15.44
CA VAL A 84 2.56 -1.30 -14.32
C VAL A 84 2.03 0.04 -13.85
N LEU A 85 1.70 0.97 -14.76
CA LEU A 85 1.15 2.28 -14.38
C LEU A 85 -0.27 2.17 -13.79
N ASN A 86 -1.11 1.30 -14.32
CA ASN A 86 -2.44 1.03 -13.75
C ASN A 86 -2.34 0.40 -12.36
N LEU A 87 -1.39 -0.53 -12.14
CA LEU A 87 -1.12 -1.08 -10.82
C LEU A 87 -0.66 0.00 -9.85
N LEU A 88 0.22 0.90 -10.28
CA LEU A 88 0.66 2.04 -9.47
C LEU A 88 -0.51 2.95 -9.08
N LEU A 89 -1.39 3.29 -10.04
CA LEU A 89 -2.60 4.06 -9.75
C LEU A 89 -3.51 3.35 -8.76
N LEU A 90 -3.70 2.04 -8.91
CA LEU A 90 -4.50 1.25 -7.98
C LEU A 90 -3.93 1.32 -6.57
N LEU A 91 -2.61 1.19 -6.40
CA LEU A 91 -1.95 1.30 -5.11
C LEU A 91 -2.15 2.68 -4.47
N ILE A 92 -2.05 3.75 -5.26
CA ILE A 92 -2.23 5.12 -4.79
C ILE A 92 -3.66 5.36 -4.30
N VAL A 93 -4.64 4.91 -5.09
CA VAL A 93 -6.06 5.18 -4.82
C VAL A 93 -6.62 4.31 -3.70
N THR A 94 -6.14 3.06 -3.56
CA THR A 94 -6.68 2.11 -2.60
C THR A 94 -5.84 1.99 -1.33
N GLY A 95 -4.56 2.38 -1.36
CA GLY A 95 -3.65 2.15 -0.25
C GLY A 95 -3.32 0.67 0.02
N LEU A 96 -3.65 -0.24 -0.91
CA LEU A 96 -3.28 -1.65 -0.82
C LEU A 96 -1.75 -1.79 -0.82
N ARG A 97 -1.25 -2.82 -0.17
CA ARG A 97 0.18 -3.15 -0.26
C ARG A 97 0.50 -3.72 -1.64
N SER A 98 1.72 -3.48 -2.12
CA SER A 98 2.15 -3.99 -3.42
C SER A 98 1.96 -5.51 -3.55
N THR A 99 2.28 -6.27 -2.50
CA THR A 99 2.07 -7.72 -2.46
C THR A 99 0.60 -8.14 -2.53
N GLU A 100 -0.30 -7.34 -1.98
CA GLU A 100 -1.74 -7.57 -2.02
C GLU A 100 -2.31 -7.27 -3.41
N ALA A 101 -1.84 -6.18 -4.02
CA ALA A 101 -2.30 -5.76 -5.34
C ALA A 101 -1.79 -6.65 -6.48
N ILE A 102 -0.53 -7.14 -6.41
CA ILE A 102 0.03 -8.08 -7.40
C ILE A 102 -0.70 -9.42 -7.40
N LEU A 103 -1.25 -9.83 -6.25
CA LEU A 103 -1.99 -11.08 -6.10
C LEU A 103 -3.50 -10.94 -6.35
N LEU A 104 -3.97 -9.79 -6.83
CA LEU A 104 -5.37 -9.61 -7.19
C LEU A 104 -5.76 -10.53 -8.33
N LYS A 105 -6.94 -11.13 -8.19
CA LYS A 105 -7.55 -11.90 -9.25
C LYS A 105 -8.32 -10.99 -10.20
N THR A 106 -8.55 -11.45 -11.41
CA THR A 106 -9.34 -10.72 -12.41
C THR A 106 -10.80 -10.50 -11.99
N ASP A 107 -11.33 -11.39 -11.17
CA ASP A 107 -12.68 -11.35 -10.58
C ASP A 107 -12.70 -10.71 -9.17
N ALA A 108 -11.63 -10.02 -8.78
CA ALA A 108 -11.52 -9.41 -7.45
C ALA A 108 -12.50 -8.24 -7.22
N LEU A 109 -13.01 -7.64 -8.30
CA LEU A 109 -13.91 -6.50 -8.23
C LEU A 109 -15.35 -6.95 -7.95
N ILE A 110 -15.93 -6.49 -6.85
CA ILE A 110 -17.30 -6.80 -6.47
C ILE A 110 -18.16 -5.54 -6.39
N LYS A 111 -19.44 -5.67 -6.78
CA LYS A 111 -20.46 -4.62 -6.66
C LYS A 111 -21.47 -5.03 -5.61
N HIS A 112 -21.55 -4.26 -4.54
CA HIS A 112 -22.54 -4.46 -3.49
C HIS A 112 -23.67 -3.43 -3.65
N PRO A 113 -24.95 -3.85 -3.74
CA PRO A 113 -26.05 -2.93 -3.90
C PRO A 113 -26.19 -2.02 -2.68
N ILE A 114 -26.42 -0.73 -2.93
CA ILE A 114 -26.81 0.20 -1.86
C ILE A 114 -28.31 0.07 -1.71
N LEU A 115 -28.77 -0.33 -0.53
CA LEU A 115 -30.18 -0.50 -0.22
C LEU A 115 -30.71 0.67 0.61
N ASP A 116 -31.93 1.07 0.33
CA ASP A 116 -32.65 1.99 1.19
C ASP A 116 -32.79 1.38 2.61
N PRO A 117 -32.45 2.12 3.67
CA PRO A 117 -32.47 1.58 5.04
C PRO A 117 -33.86 1.19 5.53
N VAL A 118 -34.91 1.78 4.96
CA VAL A 118 -36.32 1.55 5.36
C VAL A 118 -36.96 0.50 4.48
N THR A 119 -37.00 0.73 3.16
CA THR A 119 -37.71 -0.14 2.21
C THR A 119 -36.92 -1.39 1.84
N LYS A 120 -35.60 -1.41 2.09
CA LYS A 120 -34.67 -2.47 1.65
C LYS A 120 -34.61 -2.64 0.13
N GLU A 121 -35.20 -1.74 -0.61
CA GLU A 121 -35.10 -1.71 -2.07
C GLU A 121 -33.76 -1.14 -2.52
N HIS A 122 -33.36 -1.49 -3.75
CA HIS A 122 -32.12 -1.00 -4.32
C HIS A 122 -32.20 0.52 -4.56
N LEU A 123 -31.31 1.28 -3.96
CA LEU A 123 -31.26 2.72 -4.12
C LEU A 123 -30.99 3.08 -5.58
N THR A 124 -31.82 3.97 -6.12
CA THR A 124 -31.74 4.42 -7.52
C THR A 124 -31.54 5.93 -7.54
N LEU A 125 -30.50 6.40 -8.23
CA LEU A 125 -30.25 7.81 -8.49
C LEU A 125 -30.22 8.03 -10.01
N ASP A 126 -30.99 8.99 -10.51
CA ASP A 126 -31.12 9.27 -11.95
C ASP A 126 -31.42 8.01 -12.79
N SER A 127 -32.33 7.18 -12.32
CA SER A 127 -32.70 5.88 -12.92
C SER A 127 -31.59 4.85 -12.97
N LYS A 128 -30.46 5.10 -12.30
CA LYS A 128 -29.34 4.16 -12.19
C LYS A 128 -29.26 3.57 -10.80
N LYS A 129 -29.17 2.26 -10.73
CA LYS A 129 -28.94 1.51 -9.49
C LYS A 129 -27.60 1.85 -8.91
N GLN A 130 -27.56 2.17 -7.60
CA GLN A 130 -26.34 2.56 -6.90
C GLN A 130 -25.66 1.35 -6.26
N TYR A 131 -24.35 1.30 -6.41
CA TYR A 131 -23.51 0.22 -5.89
C TYR A 131 -22.31 0.79 -5.14
N THR A 132 -21.91 0.12 -4.07
CA THR A 132 -20.58 0.29 -3.49
C THR A 132 -19.64 -0.68 -4.17
N LEU A 133 -18.50 -0.19 -4.61
CA LEU A 133 -17.45 -0.99 -5.21
C LEU A 133 -16.52 -1.52 -4.13
N GLY A 134 -16.19 -2.80 -4.21
CA GLY A 134 -15.23 -3.43 -3.32
C GLY A 134 -14.19 -4.23 -4.10
N ILE A 135 -13.00 -4.33 -3.55
CA ILE A 135 -11.92 -5.16 -4.06
C ILE A 135 -11.68 -6.29 -3.06
N GLN A 136 -11.86 -7.52 -3.51
CA GLN A 136 -11.52 -8.70 -2.70
C GLN A 136 -10.05 -9.05 -2.91
N TYR A 137 -9.30 -9.14 -1.82
CA TYR A 137 -7.88 -9.43 -1.86
C TYR A 137 -7.47 -10.36 -0.73
N HIS A 138 -6.34 -11.01 -0.91
CA HIS A 138 -5.73 -11.83 0.13
C HIS A 138 -4.82 -10.96 0.99
N GLY A 139 -5.20 -10.75 2.24
CA GLY A 139 -4.43 -9.92 3.17
C GLY A 139 -3.05 -10.51 3.44
N ALA A 140 -2.04 -9.64 3.51
CA ALA A 140 -0.68 -10.03 3.85
C ALA A 140 -0.59 -10.63 5.26
N LYS A 141 0.45 -11.42 5.52
CA LYS A 141 0.76 -12.01 6.84
C LYS A 141 -0.33 -12.96 7.37
N GLY A 142 -0.98 -13.71 6.51
CA GLY A 142 -1.97 -14.71 6.93
C GLY A 142 -3.33 -14.15 7.34
N ALA A 143 -3.63 -12.92 6.98
CA ALA A 143 -4.89 -12.25 7.36
C ALA A 143 -6.13 -12.76 6.61
N GLY A 144 -5.98 -13.73 5.70
CA GLY A 144 -7.08 -14.32 4.93
C GLY A 144 -7.68 -13.38 3.88
N PHE A 145 -8.85 -13.74 3.35
CA PHE A 145 -9.58 -12.91 2.40
C PHE A 145 -10.20 -11.68 3.08
N ARG A 146 -10.07 -10.53 2.43
CA ARG A 146 -10.60 -9.24 2.89
C ARG A 146 -11.25 -8.51 1.74
N THR A 147 -12.13 -7.56 2.06
CA THR A 147 -12.71 -6.62 1.10
C THR A 147 -12.26 -5.22 1.47
N HIS A 148 -11.67 -4.53 0.51
CA HIS A 148 -11.41 -3.09 0.57
C HIS A 148 -12.56 -2.38 -0.14
N TRP A 149 -13.30 -1.56 0.58
CA TRP A 149 -14.37 -0.75 -0.01
C TRP A 149 -13.77 0.49 -0.64
N VAL A 150 -14.03 0.65 -1.93
CA VAL A 150 -13.51 1.77 -2.72
C VAL A 150 -14.35 3.00 -2.45
N GLU A 151 -13.69 4.14 -2.24
CA GLU A 151 -14.37 5.41 -2.10
C GLU A 151 -15.17 5.77 -3.38
N PRO A 152 -16.40 6.28 -3.28
CA PRO A 152 -17.25 6.56 -4.44
C PRO A 152 -16.60 7.44 -5.51
N LEU A 153 -15.80 8.42 -5.10
CA LEU A 153 -15.08 9.30 -6.04
C LEU A 153 -14.06 8.56 -6.90
N SER A 154 -13.50 7.48 -6.37
CA SER A 154 -12.48 6.67 -7.04
C SER A 154 -13.05 5.45 -7.77
N ALA A 155 -14.33 5.15 -7.60
CA ALA A 155 -14.94 3.93 -8.11
C ALA A 155 -14.79 3.77 -9.63
N ASN A 156 -15.11 4.82 -10.40
CA ASN A 156 -14.97 4.80 -11.85
C ASN A 156 -13.52 4.58 -12.31
N LEU A 157 -12.56 5.19 -11.62
CA LEU A 157 -11.14 5.01 -11.94
C LEU A 157 -10.71 3.57 -11.68
N VAL A 158 -11.11 3.00 -10.55
CA VAL A 158 -10.79 1.59 -10.20
C VAL A 158 -11.43 0.64 -11.21
N GLU A 159 -12.69 0.84 -11.59
CA GLU A 159 -13.34 0.03 -12.64
C GLU A 159 -12.57 0.11 -13.97
N THR A 160 -12.17 1.32 -14.39
CA THR A 160 -11.40 1.52 -15.62
C THR A 160 -10.04 0.81 -15.56
N ILE A 161 -9.34 0.86 -14.42
CA ILE A 161 -8.09 0.13 -14.20
C ILE A 161 -8.29 -1.37 -14.40
N PHE A 162 -9.31 -1.96 -13.76
CA PHE A 162 -9.59 -3.38 -13.90
C PHE A 162 -9.96 -3.77 -15.34
N GLN A 163 -10.72 -2.96 -16.05
CA GLN A 163 -11.08 -3.19 -17.46
C GLN A 163 -9.88 -3.06 -18.41
N SER A 164 -8.89 -2.25 -18.07
CA SER A 164 -7.71 -2.03 -18.92
C SER A 164 -6.64 -3.11 -18.77
N VAL A 165 -6.72 -3.92 -17.72
CA VAL A 165 -5.75 -4.98 -17.41
C VAL A 165 -6.27 -6.38 -17.81
N LEU A 166 -7.57 -6.49 -18.04
CA LEU A 166 -8.24 -7.72 -18.51
C LEU A 166 -8.23 -7.81 -20.03
#